data_332fb154a9c90223344167a6a59256aa
#
_entry.id   332fb154a9c90223344167a6a59256aa
#
_cell.length_a   1.000
_cell.length_b   1.000
_cell.length_c   1.000
_cell.angle_alpha   90.00
_cell.angle_beta   90.00
_cell.angle_gamma   90.00
#
_symmetry.space_group_name_H-M   'P 1'
#
loop_
_entity.id
_entity.type
_entity.pdbx_description
1 polymer ?
#
loop_
_entity_poly.entity_id
_entity_poly.type
_entity_poly.pdbx_seq_one_letter_code
_entity_poly.pdbx_strand_id
1 'polypeptide(L)'
;MSAFKWGRLYQLAVMHNIIPFVYDGIIRCKAQFFLHLTDKQQKEWEKAIADYREQERKNVDLEEDEFLRPDRLTNPLLNNRLQNILDDEHSDVTTRQLLMIFIRVVRHLFNEGMPIRQLTELGIFLRKNREKINYQAIEKWISQLRLTQMTQLTGEFLIKLYGFEEEYIPFLKNRKEKQIDHIAQELIEFTNTRSQDWYFTQQDGGIFVHNTNSSATFSHVRRSARYFKYYPSESVTNFFASFVHSLSHIEE
;
A
#
# COMPACT_ATOMS: atom_id res chain seq x y z
N MET A 1 -4.14 19.89 18.81
CA MET A 1 -2.81 19.44 18.30
C MET A 1 -1.91 20.64 18.08
N SER A 2 -0.57 20.51 18.30
CA SER A 2 0.37 21.60 17.97
C SER A 2 0.52 21.76 16.45
N ALA A 3 0.96 22.96 15.99
CA ALA A 3 1.20 23.21 14.57
C ALA A 3 2.19 22.19 13.95
N PHE A 4 3.23 21.81 14.70
CA PHE A 4 4.18 20.79 14.30
C PHE A 4 3.51 19.42 14.07
N LYS A 5 2.63 18.97 14.97
CA LYS A 5 1.91 17.70 14.81
C LYS A 5 0.96 17.72 13.62
N TRP A 6 0.31 18.86 13.35
CA TRP A 6 -0.53 19.05 12.17
C TRP A 6 0.28 18.98 10.86
N GLY A 7 1.41 19.67 10.81
CA GLY A 7 2.31 19.61 9.66
C GLY A 7 2.84 18.20 9.41
N ARG A 8 3.20 17.47 10.48
CA ARG A 8 3.67 16.09 10.36
C ARG A 8 2.58 15.14 9.87
N LEU A 9 1.35 15.27 10.38
CA LEU A 9 0.22 14.48 9.91
C LEU A 9 -0.08 14.74 8.43
N TYR A 10 -0.04 16.01 8.01
CA TYR A 10 -0.22 16.39 6.61
C TYR A 10 0.84 15.73 5.70
N GLN A 11 2.12 15.83 6.07
CA GLN A 11 3.21 15.21 5.33
C GLN A 11 3.03 13.69 5.18
N LEU A 12 2.70 13.00 6.29
CA LEU A 12 2.41 11.58 6.26
C LEU A 12 1.25 11.24 5.32
N ALA A 13 0.17 12.04 5.36
CA ALA A 13 -0.99 11.84 4.51
C ALA A 13 -0.68 12.01 3.02
N VAL A 14 0.13 13.00 2.67
CA VAL A 14 0.61 13.24 1.29
C VAL A 14 1.50 12.10 0.82
N MET A 15 2.53 11.76 1.61
CA MET A 15 3.54 10.75 1.23
C MET A 15 2.95 9.35 1.03
N HIS A 16 1.95 9.00 1.82
CA HIS A 16 1.28 7.69 1.72
C HIS A 16 0.03 7.70 0.86
N ASN A 17 -0.25 8.82 0.18
CA ASN A 17 -1.40 8.99 -0.69
C ASN A 17 -2.74 8.67 0.00
N ILE A 18 -2.89 9.11 1.27
CA ILE A 18 -4.07 8.87 2.11
C ILE A 18 -4.78 10.15 2.55
N ILE A 19 -4.52 11.27 1.87
CA ILE A 19 -5.04 12.61 2.22
C ILE A 19 -6.56 12.61 2.41
N PRO A 20 -7.38 12.07 1.47
CA PRO A 20 -8.83 12.09 1.60
C PRO A 20 -9.33 11.34 2.84
N PHE A 21 -8.69 10.20 3.17
CA PHE A 21 -9.07 9.38 4.31
C PHE A 21 -8.76 10.07 5.64
N VAL A 22 -7.57 10.69 5.74
CA VAL A 22 -7.15 11.40 6.95
C VAL A 22 -8.00 12.65 7.16
N TYR A 23 -8.28 13.42 6.09
CA TYR A 23 -9.10 14.61 6.17
C TYR A 23 -10.56 14.28 6.58
N ASP A 24 -11.17 13.25 5.98
CA ASP A 24 -12.49 12.76 6.40
C ASP A 24 -12.49 12.36 7.88
N GLY A 25 -11.45 11.67 8.34
CA GLY A 25 -11.26 11.34 9.76
C GLY A 25 -11.18 12.58 10.66
N ILE A 26 -10.43 13.61 10.25
CA ILE A 26 -10.33 14.89 11.00
C ILE A 26 -11.71 15.54 11.13
N ILE A 27 -12.47 15.63 10.03
CA ILE A 27 -13.79 16.25 10.01
C ILE A 27 -14.77 15.48 10.91
N ARG A 28 -14.81 14.16 10.81
CA ARG A 28 -15.69 13.31 11.64
C ARG A 28 -15.34 13.38 13.12
N CYS A 29 -14.07 13.44 13.45
CA CYS A 29 -13.59 13.47 14.84
C CYS A 29 -13.50 14.89 15.43
N LYS A 30 -13.78 15.93 14.65
CA LYS A 30 -13.61 17.34 15.03
C LYS A 30 -14.30 17.69 16.37
N ALA A 31 -15.55 17.27 16.51
CA ALA A 31 -16.33 17.58 17.72
C ALA A 31 -15.86 16.78 18.94
N GLN A 32 -15.44 15.53 18.77
CA GLN A 32 -15.10 14.61 19.87
C GLN A 32 -13.70 14.89 20.43
N PHE A 33 -12.75 15.29 19.58
CA PHE A 33 -11.33 15.45 19.96
C PHE A 33 -10.84 16.90 19.84
N PHE A 34 -11.73 17.86 19.70
CA PHE A 34 -11.38 19.29 19.54
C PHE A 34 -10.31 19.51 18.45
N LEU A 35 -10.45 18.80 17.34
CA LEU A 35 -9.54 18.90 16.21
C LEU A 35 -9.91 20.13 15.37
N HIS A 36 -9.14 21.21 15.53
CA HIS A 36 -9.34 22.44 14.77
C HIS A 36 -8.16 22.66 13.82
N LEU A 37 -8.45 22.72 12.54
CA LEU A 37 -7.54 23.24 11.52
C LEU A 37 -7.73 24.77 11.44
N THR A 38 -6.64 25.49 11.25
CA THR A 38 -6.72 26.91 10.85
C THR A 38 -7.23 27.00 9.40
N ASP A 39 -7.79 28.15 9.01
CA ASP A 39 -8.28 28.36 7.65
C ASP A 39 -7.20 28.11 6.59
N LYS A 40 -5.95 28.46 6.91
CA LYS A 40 -4.80 28.17 6.03
C LYS A 40 -4.59 26.68 5.87
N GLN A 41 -4.56 25.92 6.97
CA GLN A 41 -4.39 24.48 6.93
C GLN A 41 -5.55 23.80 6.20
N GLN A 42 -6.78 24.22 6.45
CA GLN A 42 -7.94 23.67 5.76
C GLN A 42 -7.81 23.84 4.24
N LYS A 43 -7.44 25.02 3.76
CA LYS A 43 -7.21 25.27 2.33
C LYS A 43 -6.06 24.43 1.74
N GLU A 44 -4.99 24.20 2.51
CA GLU A 44 -3.89 23.32 2.10
C GLU A 44 -4.38 21.87 1.93
N TRP A 45 -5.18 21.35 2.87
CA TRP A 45 -5.76 20.01 2.77
C TRP A 45 -6.74 19.88 1.60
N GLU A 46 -7.62 20.86 1.41
CA GLU A 46 -8.60 20.87 0.32
C GLU A 46 -7.91 20.90 -1.05
N LYS A 47 -6.85 21.71 -1.18
CA LYS A 47 -6.01 21.72 -2.40
C LYS A 47 -5.37 20.37 -2.65
N ALA A 48 -4.74 19.79 -1.64
CA ALA A 48 -4.08 18.49 -1.78
C ALA A 48 -5.07 17.36 -2.14
N ILE A 49 -6.33 17.44 -1.68
CA ILE A 49 -7.39 16.51 -2.08
C ILE A 49 -7.77 16.70 -3.55
N ALA A 50 -7.82 17.95 -4.03
CA ALA A 50 -8.10 18.23 -5.44
C ALA A 50 -6.99 17.68 -6.35
N ASP A 51 -5.74 17.93 -5.98
CA ASP A 51 -4.55 17.42 -6.68
C ASP A 51 -4.53 15.87 -6.70
N TYR A 52 -4.86 15.24 -5.57
CA TYR A 52 -5.01 13.78 -5.47
C TYR A 52 -6.05 13.23 -6.44
N ARG A 53 -7.23 13.84 -6.50
CA ARG A 53 -8.31 13.40 -7.40
C ARG A 53 -7.94 13.56 -8.88
N GLU A 54 -7.18 14.59 -9.20
CA GLU A 54 -6.70 14.81 -10.57
C GLU A 54 -5.66 13.76 -10.97
N GLN A 55 -4.72 13.43 -10.07
CA GLN A 55 -3.75 12.36 -10.29
C GLN A 55 -4.42 11.00 -10.46
N GLU A 56 -5.42 10.68 -9.64
CA GLU A 56 -6.20 9.45 -9.77
C GLU A 56 -6.86 9.33 -11.15
N ARG A 57 -7.40 10.43 -11.68
CA ARG A 57 -7.99 10.43 -13.03
C ARG A 57 -6.95 10.20 -14.11
N LYS A 58 -5.78 10.83 -13.99
CA LYS A 58 -4.68 10.66 -14.97
C LYS A 58 -4.08 9.26 -14.95
N ASN A 59 -3.98 8.65 -13.78
CA ASN A 59 -3.43 7.29 -13.65
C ASN A 59 -4.34 6.20 -14.24
N VAL A 60 -5.64 6.48 -14.41
CA VAL A 60 -6.56 5.56 -15.10
C VAL A 60 -6.27 5.48 -16.60
N ASP A 61 -5.71 6.55 -17.18
CA ASP A 61 -5.44 6.68 -18.62
C ASP A 61 -4.02 6.22 -19.03
N LEU A 62 -3.14 5.98 -18.06
CA LEU A 62 -1.81 5.44 -18.33
C LEU A 62 -1.91 3.91 -18.41
N GLU A 63 -1.79 3.36 -19.63
CA GLU A 63 -1.50 1.94 -19.85
C GLU A 63 -0.10 1.65 -19.29
N GLU A 64 -0.05 1.29 -18.00
CA GLU A 64 1.18 0.88 -17.37
C GLU A 64 1.68 -0.44 -18.01
N ASP A 65 2.99 -0.53 -18.08
CA ASP A 65 3.74 -1.73 -18.47
C ASP A 65 3.11 -2.99 -17.84
N GLU A 66 2.78 -3.97 -18.66
CA GLU A 66 2.01 -5.17 -18.27
C GLU A 66 2.58 -5.88 -17.03
N PHE A 67 3.90 -5.80 -16.82
CA PHE A 67 4.60 -6.42 -15.68
C PHE A 67 4.41 -5.65 -14.36
N LEU A 68 4.11 -4.36 -14.41
CA LEU A 68 3.95 -3.51 -13.23
C LEU A 68 2.49 -3.35 -12.79
N ARG A 69 1.55 -3.92 -13.52
CA ARG A 69 0.12 -3.83 -13.19
C ARG A 69 -0.18 -4.33 -11.77
N PRO A 70 -0.94 -3.53 -10.99
CA PRO A 70 -1.24 -3.86 -9.58
C PRO A 70 -2.25 -5.01 -9.42
N ASP A 71 -2.90 -5.44 -10.49
CA ASP A 71 -3.93 -6.48 -10.51
C ASP A 71 -3.40 -7.87 -10.89
N ARG A 72 -2.09 -8.02 -11.08
CA ARG A 72 -1.43 -9.27 -11.50
C ARG A 72 -0.28 -9.65 -10.57
N LEU A 73 0.01 -10.96 -10.51
CA LEU A 73 1.23 -11.47 -9.89
C LEU A 73 2.34 -11.60 -10.94
N THR A 74 3.59 -11.31 -10.58
CA THR A 74 4.74 -11.47 -11.49
C THR A 74 5.12 -12.94 -11.71
N ASN A 75 4.77 -13.82 -10.76
CA ASN A 75 4.96 -15.24 -10.93
C ASN A 75 3.91 -15.83 -11.90
N PRO A 76 4.29 -16.33 -13.11
CA PRO A 76 3.32 -16.76 -14.12
C PRO A 76 2.39 -17.89 -13.65
N LEU A 77 2.92 -18.83 -12.85
CA LEU A 77 2.12 -19.96 -12.35
C LEU A 77 1.07 -19.50 -11.32
N LEU A 78 1.45 -18.58 -10.44
CA LEU A 78 0.52 -18.02 -9.46
C LEU A 78 -0.47 -17.07 -10.12
N ASN A 79 -0.04 -16.29 -11.11
CA ASN A 79 -0.93 -15.43 -11.88
C ASN A 79 -1.97 -16.23 -12.67
N ASN A 80 -1.59 -17.34 -13.29
CA ASN A 80 -2.55 -18.21 -13.97
C ASN A 80 -3.58 -18.80 -12.99
N ARG A 81 -3.15 -19.20 -11.79
CA ARG A 81 -4.09 -19.64 -10.73
C ARG A 81 -5.02 -18.51 -10.29
N LEU A 82 -4.50 -17.28 -10.18
CA LEU A 82 -5.31 -16.10 -9.85
C LEU A 82 -6.38 -15.88 -10.91
N GLN A 83 -6.01 -15.92 -12.20
CA GLN A 83 -6.99 -15.76 -13.28
C GLN A 83 -8.07 -16.84 -13.22
N ASN A 84 -7.71 -18.10 -13.02
CA ASN A 84 -8.70 -19.19 -12.88
C ASN A 84 -9.68 -18.97 -11.71
N ILE A 85 -9.24 -18.35 -10.62
CA ILE A 85 -10.12 -17.99 -9.49
C ILE A 85 -11.05 -16.83 -9.89
N LEU A 86 -10.53 -15.85 -10.63
CA LEU A 86 -11.31 -14.68 -11.05
C LEU A 86 -12.33 -15.00 -12.13
N ASP A 87 -12.04 -15.95 -13.00
CA ASP A 87 -12.91 -16.40 -14.10
C ASP A 87 -14.00 -17.37 -13.63
N ASP A 88 -13.94 -17.85 -12.37
CA ASP A 88 -14.96 -18.73 -11.82
C ASP A 88 -16.25 -17.94 -11.53
N GLU A 89 -17.24 -18.05 -12.41
CA GLU A 89 -18.54 -17.37 -12.32
C GLU A 89 -19.34 -17.72 -11.06
N HIS A 90 -19.08 -18.87 -10.45
CA HIS A 90 -19.77 -19.33 -9.24
C HIS A 90 -19.17 -18.72 -7.96
N SER A 91 -18.03 -18.05 -8.07
CA SER A 91 -17.40 -17.43 -6.92
C SER A 91 -18.04 -16.10 -6.54
N ASP A 92 -18.16 -15.86 -5.22
CA ASP A 92 -18.74 -14.62 -4.71
C ASP A 92 -17.91 -13.37 -5.09
N VAL A 93 -18.58 -12.37 -5.63
CA VAL A 93 -17.95 -11.11 -6.10
C VAL A 93 -17.25 -10.38 -4.97
N THR A 94 -17.85 -10.33 -3.78
CA THR A 94 -17.27 -9.63 -2.62
C THR A 94 -15.99 -10.32 -2.14
N THR A 95 -15.98 -11.65 -2.16
CA THR A 95 -14.80 -12.45 -1.79
C THR A 95 -13.68 -12.30 -2.81
N ARG A 96 -14.00 -12.26 -4.12
CA ARG A 96 -13.03 -11.93 -5.18
C ARG A 96 -12.44 -10.53 -5.02
N GLN A 97 -13.26 -9.54 -4.69
CA GLN A 97 -12.78 -8.18 -4.41
C GLN A 97 -11.79 -8.15 -3.25
N LEU A 98 -12.05 -8.90 -2.16
CA LEU A 98 -11.11 -9.01 -1.06
C LEU A 98 -9.78 -9.62 -1.51
N LEU A 99 -9.81 -10.70 -2.31
CA LEU A 99 -8.60 -11.30 -2.88
C LEU A 99 -7.81 -10.27 -3.70
N MET A 100 -8.48 -9.50 -4.55
CA MET A 100 -7.83 -8.47 -5.38
C MET A 100 -7.22 -7.35 -4.54
N ILE A 101 -7.82 -6.98 -3.40
CA ILE A 101 -7.20 -6.04 -2.47
C ILE A 101 -5.90 -6.62 -1.91
N PHE A 102 -5.85 -7.91 -1.53
CA PHE A 102 -4.61 -8.56 -1.09
C PHE A 102 -3.54 -8.57 -2.18
N ILE A 103 -3.91 -8.88 -3.43
CA ILE A 103 -2.97 -8.84 -4.57
C ILE A 103 -2.37 -7.43 -4.71
N ARG A 104 -3.19 -6.38 -4.69
CA ARG A 104 -2.73 -4.99 -4.76
C ARG A 104 -1.80 -4.62 -3.59
N VAL A 105 -2.15 -5.02 -2.37
CA VAL A 105 -1.27 -4.81 -1.20
C VAL A 105 0.11 -5.42 -1.45
N VAL A 106 0.15 -6.67 -1.93
CA VAL A 106 1.40 -7.38 -2.23
C VAL A 106 2.21 -6.65 -3.31
N ARG A 107 1.56 -6.27 -4.40
CA ARG A 107 2.22 -5.60 -5.54
C ARG A 107 2.82 -4.25 -5.12
N HIS A 108 2.05 -3.41 -4.43
CA HIS A 108 2.56 -2.14 -3.92
C HIS A 108 3.68 -2.32 -2.90
N LEU A 109 3.59 -3.36 -2.04
CA LEU A 109 4.63 -3.66 -1.08
C LEU A 109 5.99 -3.92 -1.75
N PHE A 110 5.99 -4.67 -2.85
CA PHE A 110 7.22 -4.97 -3.60
C PHE A 110 7.70 -3.78 -4.45
N ASN A 111 6.81 -3.03 -5.04
CA ASN A 111 7.17 -1.93 -5.95
C ASN A 111 7.52 -0.65 -5.20
N GLU A 112 6.69 -0.24 -4.24
CA GLU A 112 6.77 1.08 -3.60
C GLU A 112 7.17 1.03 -2.12
N GLY A 113 7.05 -0.13 -1.48
CA GLY A 113 7.22 -0.30 -0.04
C GLY A 113 5.87 -0.43 0.67
N MET A 114 5.81 -0.09 1.97
CA MET A 114 4.60 -0.34 2.77
C MET A 114 3.38 0.44 2.25
N PRO A 115 2.34 -0.25 1.79
CA PRO A 115 1.20 0.36 1.13
C PRO A 115 0.13 0.80 2.14
N ILE A 116 0.35 1.88 2.88
CA ILE A 116 -0.61 2.38 3.89
C ILE A 116 -1.98 2.65 3.27
N ARG A 117 -2.03 3.18 2.05
CA ARG A 117 -3.27 3.40 1.32
C ARG A 117 -4.04 2.09 1.13
N GLN A 118 -3.41 1.06 0.58
CA GLN A 118 -4.04 -0.24 0.32
C GLN A 118 -4.43 -0.95 1.62
N LEU A 119 -3.65 -0.79 2.69
CA LEU A 119 -4.04 -1.26 4.03
C LEU A 119 -5.28 -0.53 4.57
N THR A 120 -5.38 0.78 4.33
CA THR A 120 -6.58 1.56 4.67
C THR A 120 -7.80 1.08 3.90
N GLU A 121 -7.67 0.85 2.59
CA GLU A 121 -8.71 0.30 1.73
C GLU A 121 -9.15 -1.09 2.20
N LEU A 122 -8.18 -1.96 2.54
CA LEU A 122 -8.45 -3.28 3.10
C LEU A 122 -9.26 -3.19 4.39
N GLY A 123 -8.86 -2.31 5.32
CA GLY A 123 -9.57 -2.11 6.58
C GLY A 123 -11.00 -1.62 6.37
N ILE A 124 -11.21 -0.62 5.50
CA ILE A 124 -12.54 -0.12 5.16
C ILE A 124 -13.39 -1.22 4.53
N PHE A 125 -12.83 -2.00 3.61
CA PHE A 125 -13.53 -3.08 2.92
C PHE A 125 -13.99 -4.16 3.91
N LEU A 126 -13.12 -4.61 4.79
CA LEU A 126 -13.45 -5.61 5.81
C LEU A 126 -14.57 -5.13 6.74
N ARG A 127 -14.52 -3.87 7.22
CA ARG A 127 -15.60 -3.31 8.06
C ARG A 127 -16.95 -3.26 7.36
N LYS A 128 -16.97 -2.93 6.06
CA LYS A 128 -18.22 -2.79 5.28
C LYS A 128 -18.82 -4.12 4.84
N ASN A 129 -17.98 -5.12 4.58
CA ASN A 129 -18.38 -6.33 3.87
C ASN A 129 -18.22 -7.62 4.68
N ARG A 130 -17.89 -7.53 5.96
CA ARG A 130 -17.59 -8.68 6.85
C ARG A 130 -18.57 -9.84 6.67
N GLU A 131 -19.87 -9.56 6.69
CA GLU A 131 -20.92 -10.57 6.64
C GLU A 131 -21.14 -11.17 5.24
N LYS A 132 -20.61 -10.51 4.19
CA LYS A 132 -20.75 -10.93 2.80
C LYS A 132 -19.59 -11.74 2.28
N ILE A 133 -18.51 -11.84 3.04
CA ILE A 133 -17.28 -12.53 2.63
C ILE A 133 -17.41 -14.03 2.92
N ASN A 134 -17.13 -14.85 1.92
CA ASN A 134 -16.95 -16.28 2.12
C ASN A 134 -15.54 -16.58 2.62
N TYR A 135 -15.37 -16.65 3.94
CA TYR A 135 -14.06 -16.87 4.57
C TYR A 135 -13.44 -18.23 4.25
N GLN A 136 -14.23 -19.25 4.00
CA GLN A 136 -13.69 -20.57 3.58
C GLN A 136 -13.07 -20.49 2.19
N ALA A 137 -13.74 -19.79 1.27
CA ALA A 137 -13.22 -19.58 -0.08
C ALA A 137 -11.95 -18.73 -0.06
N ILE A 138 -11.94 -17.60 0.68
CA ILE A 138 -10.75 -16.73 0.75
C ILE A 138 -9.56 -17.44 1.38
N GLU A 139 -9.71 -18.24 2.43
CA GLU A 139 -8.63 -19.02 3.03
C GLU A 139 -8.05 -20.04 2.03
N LYS A 140 -8.91 -20.73 1.28
CA LYS A 140 -8.49 -21.66 0.23
C LYS A 140 -7.68 -20.93 -0.85
N TRP A 141 -8.13 -19.80 -1.34
CA TRP A 141 -7.44 -19.02 -2.38
C TRP A 141 -6.12 -18.43 -1.89
N ILE A 142 -6.08 -17.89 -0.66
CA ILE A 142 -4.85 -17.44 0.01
C ILE A 142 -3.81 -18.57 0.04
N SER A 143 -4.23 -19.79 0.39
CA SER A 143 -3.33 -20.96 0.41
C SER A 143 -2.86 -21.35 -0.99
N GLN A 144 -3.78 -21.42 -1.97
CA GLN A 144 -3.45 -21.76 -3.37
C GLN A 144 -2.48 -20.78 -4.02
N LEU A 145 -2.59 -19.51 -3.69
CA LEU A 145 -1.73 -18.42 -4.18
C LEU A 145 -0.48 -18.20 -3.31
N ARG A 146 -0.28 -19.01 -2.25
CA ARG A 146 0.84 -18.89 -1.29
C ARG A 146 0.90 -17.53 -0.59
N LEU A 147 -0.24 -16.87 -0.40
CA LEU A 147 -0.36 -15.55 0.21
C LEU A 147 -0.42 -15.59 1.75
N THR A 148 -0.44 -16.78 2.37
CA THR A 148 -0.70 -16.96 3.81
C THR A 148 0.17 -16.06 4.68
N GLN A 149 1.48 -15.98 4.44
CA GLN A 149 2.37 -15.15 5.25
C GLN A 149 2.14 -13.66 5.04
N MET A 150 1.78 -13.26 3.82
CA MET A 150 1.47 -11.86 3.49
C MET A 150 0.15 -11.41 4.12
N THR A 151 -0.87 -12.26 4.10
CA THR A 151 -2.15 -11.95 4.76
C THR A 151 -2.03 -11.91 6.28
N GLN A 152 -1.18 -12.76 6.88
CA GLN A 152 -0.84 -12.65 8.30
C GLN A 152 -0.19 -11.29 8.59
N LEU A 153 0.82 -10.90 7.81
CA LEU A 153 1.50 -9.61 7.95
C LEU A 153 0.53 -8.42 7.84
N THR A 154 -0.33 -8.42 6.82
CA THR A 154 -1.32 -7.35 6.63
C THR A 154 -2.36 -7.31 7.74
N GLY A 155 -2.83 -8.46 8.21
CA GLY A 155 -3.75 -8.56 9.35
C GLY A 155 -3.15 -7.99 10.64
N GLU A 156 -1.91 -8.31 10.93
CA GLU A 156 -1.20 -7.77 12.09
C GLU A 156 -1.03 -6.23 11.98
N PHE A 157 -0.79 -5.68 10.78
CA PHE A 157 -0.78 -4.24 10.56
C PHE A 157 -2.14 -3.59 10.83
N LEU A 158 -3.23 -4.22 10.40
CA LEU A 158 -4.58 -3.70 10.69
C LEU A 158 -4.84 -3.62 12.19
N ILE A 159 -4.42 -4.61 12.97
CA ILE A 159 -4.54 -4.58 14.43
C ILE A 159 -3.64 -3.48 15.01
N LYS A 160 -2.36 -3.44 14.64
CA LYS A 160 -1.38 -2.56 15.27
C LYS A 160 -1.59 -1.08 14.92
N LEU A 161 -1.86 -0.76 13.66
CA LEU A 161 -1.94 0.63 13.17
C LEU A 161 -3.37 1.18 13.17
N TYR A 162 -4.37 0.33 12.96
CA TYR A 162 -5.77 0.76 12.80
C TYR A 162 -6.68 0.31 13.94
N GLY A 163 -6.14 -0.41 14.95
CA GLY A 163 -6.91 -0.85 16.10
C GLY A 163 -8.04 -1.83 15.76
N PHE A 164 -7.82 -2.70 14.76
CA PHE A 164 -8.77 -3.75 14.44
C PHE A 164 -8.78 -4.81 15.54
N GLU A 165 -9.94 -5.29 15.91
CA GLU A 165 -10.10 -6.48 16.75
C GLU A 165 -9.87 -7.73 15.91
N GLU A 166 -9.30 -8.79 16.53
CA GLU A 166 -8.96 -10.04 15.83
C GLU A 166 -10.15 -10.69 15.15
N GLU A 167 -11.34 -10.55 15.71
CA GLU A 167 -12.58 -11.09 15.15
C GLU A 167 -12.95 -10.52 13.77
N TYR A 168 -12.43 -9.35 13.40
CA TYR A 168 -12.61 -8.76 12.07
C TYR A 168 -11.66 -9.34 11.03
N ILE A 169 -10.69 -10.17 11.45
CA ILE A 169 -9.63 -10.70 10.59
C ILE A 169 -9.50 -12.21 10.79
N PRO A 170 -10.55 -13.01 10.44
CA PRO A 170 -10.59 -14.45 10.75
C PRO A 170 -9.49 -15.28 10.06
N PHE A 171 -8.86 -14.76 9.00
CA PHE A 171 -7.71 -15.37 8.34
C PHE A 171 -6.39 -15.19 9.09
N LEU A 172 -6.36 -14.41 10.18
CA LEU A 172 -5.18 -14.22 11.02
C LEU A 172 -5.08 -15.34 12.04
N LYS A 173 -4.11 -16.27 11.84
CA LYS A 173 -3.98 -17.49 12.68
C LYS A 173 -2.83 -17.44 13.69
N ASN A 174 -1.75 -16.70 13.37
CA ASN A 174 -0.54 -16.67 14.21
C ASN A 174 0.00 -15.24 14.33
N ARG A 175 -0.04 -14.67 15.52
CA ARG A 175 0.52 -13.34 15.78
C ARG A 175 2.04 -13.40 15.98
N LYS A 176 2.77 -12.51 15.30
CA LYS A 176 4.23 -12.32 15.43
C LYS A 176 4.55 -10.85 15.73
N GLU A 177 4.12 -10.38 16.89
CA GLU A 177 4.16 -8.96 17.29
C GLU A 177 5.53 -8.28 17.12
N LYS A 178 6.62 -8.95 17.50
CA LYS A 178 7.97 -8.36 17.45
C LYS A 178 8.45 -7.95 16.05
N GLN A 179 7.97 -8.61 15.01
CA GLN A 179 8.37 -8.28 13.63
C GLN A 179 7.64 -7.05 13.11
N ILE A 180 6.40 -6.84 13.54
CA ILE A 180 5.57 -5.71 13.14
C ILE A 180 6.12 -4.40 13.69
N ASP A 181 6.56 -4.37 14.94
CA ASP A 181 7.12 -3.16 15.54
C ASP A 181 8.32 -2.65 14.76
N HIS A 182 9.22 -3.55 14.35
CA HIS A 182 10.38 -3.18 13.54
C HIS A 182 9.97 -2.64 12.16
N ILE A 183 9.02 -3.29 11.46
CA ILE A 183 8.57 -2.84 10.15
C ILE A 183 7.79 -1.53 10.27
N ALA A 184 6.97 -1.35 11.29
CA ALA A 184 6.25 -0.09 11.54
C ALA A 184 7.22 1.07 11.84
N GLN A 185 8.29 0.81 12.60
CA GLN A 185 9.35 1.80 12.87
C GLN A 185 10.09 2.17 11.58
N GLU A 186 10.47 1.20 10.77
CA GLU A 186 11.09 1.46 9.46
C GLU A 186 10.20 2.29 8.52
N LEU A 187 8.89 2.09 8.56
CA LEU A 187 7.94 2.90 7.83
C LEU A 187 8.02 4.37 8.21
N ILE A 188 8.08 4.65 9.52
CA ILE A 188 8.20 6.01 10.05
C ILE A 188 9.55 6.62 9.66
N GLU A 189 10.63 5.86 9.76
CA GLU A 189 11.99 6.28 9.37
C GLU A 189 12.10 6.55 7.87
N PHE A 190 11.56 5.70 7.03
CA PHE A 190 11.49 5.90 5.58
C PHE A 190 10.73 7.18 5.23
N THR A 191 9.65 7.46 5.94
CA THR A 191 8.88 8.68 5.79
C THR A 191 9.71 9.91 6.18
N ASN A 192 10.54 9.80 7.22
CA ASN A 192 11.44 10.88 7.63
C ASN A 192 12.49 11.20 6.56
N THR A 193 13.10 10.19 5.97
CA THR A 193 14.13 10.36 4.93
C THR A 193 13.54 11.01 3.68
N ARG A 194 12.41 10.50 3.17
CA ARG A 194 11.75 11.11 2.00
C ARG A 194 11.25 12.54 2.26
N SER A 195 10.80 12.85 3.46
CA SER A 195 10.38 14.22 3.78
C SER A 195 11.54 15.20 3.78
N GLN A 196 12.74 14.79 4.16
CA GLN A 196 13.94 15.62 4.09
C GLN A 196 14.33 15.89 2.64
N ASP A 197 14.34 14.87 1.78
CA ASP A 197 14.63 15.02 0.35
C ASP A 197 13.64 15.96 -0.34
N TRP A 198 12.36 15.89 0.04
CA TRP A 198 11.31 16.75 -0.51
C TRP A 198 11.46 18.22 -0.08
N TYR A 199 11.88 18.49 1.17
CA TYR A 199 12.16 19.85 1.64
C TYR A 199 13.35 20.48 0.93
N PHE A 200 14.42 19.72 0.68
CA PHE A 200 15.58 20.22 -0.08
C PHE A 200 15.21 20.56 -1.53
N THR A 201 14.36 19.75 -2.16
CA THR A 201 13.92 19.99 -3.56
C THR A 201 13.04 21.22 -3.70
N GLN A 202 12.25 21.59 -2.68
CA GLN A 202 11.40 22.77 -2.70
C GLN A 202 12.15 24.09 -2.43
N GLN A 203 13.24 24.06 -1.68
CA GLN A 203 14.03 25.26 -1.36
C GLN A 203 14.95 25.70 -2.48
N ASP A 204 15.44 24.80 -3.32
CA ASP A 204 16.45 25.13 -4.33
C ASP A 204 15.88 25.43 -5.74
N GLY A 205 14.59 25.44 -5.95
CA GLY A 205 14.00 25.77 -7.28
C GLY A 205 14.55 24.93 -8.44
N GLY A 206 15.33 23.92 -8.18
CA GLY A 206 16.05 23.07 -9.12
C GLY A 206 15.22 21.88 -9.57
N ILE A 207 14.73 21.99 -10.78
CA ILE A 207 14.23 20.89 -11.60
C ILE A 207 15.40 19.92 -11.81
N PHE A 208 15.17 18.62 -11.58
CA PHE A 208 16.06 17.47 -11.76
C PHE A 208 16.84 17.00 -10.52
N VAL A 209 16.15 16.21 -9.70
CA VAL A 209 16.85 15.12 -9.02
C VAL A 209 16.99 13.99 -10.03
N HIS A 210 18.18 13.83 -10.59
CA HIS A 210 18.57 12.58 -11.25
C HIS A 210 18.54 11.46 -10.19
N ASN A 211 17.42 10.77 -10.07
CA ASN A 211 17.42 9.45 -9.48
C ASN A 211 18.25 8.58 -10.41
N THR A 212 19.52 8.38 -10.09
CA THR A 212 20.38 7.48 -10.85
C THR A 212 19.71 6.11 -10.84
N ASN A 213 19.52 5.50 -12.01
CA ASN A 213 18.90 4.17 -12.20
C ASN A 213 19.45 3.13 -11.22
N SER A 214 20.70 3.26 -10.80
CA SER A 214 21.35 2.42 -9.80
C SER A 214 20.73 2.51 -8.40
N SER A 215 20.29 3.69 -7.94
CA SER A 215 19.67 3.85 -6.60
C SER A 215 18.26 3.24 -6.55
N ALA A 216 17.50 3.36 -7.64
CA ALA A 216 16.18 2.75 -7.77
C ALA A 216 16.30 1.21 -7.77
N THR A 217 17.19 0.65 -8.58
CA THR A 217 17.45 -0.81 -8.65
C THR A 217 17.87 -1.35 -7.29
N PHE A 218 18.78 -0.68 -6.58
CA PHE A 218 19.22 -1.08 -5.24
C PHE A 218 18.09 -1.06 -4.21
N SER A 219 17.19 -0.10 -4.30
CA SER A 219 16.02 -0.03 -3.42
C SER A 219 15.04 -1.18 -3.64
N HIS A 220 14.85 -1.62 -4.90
CA HIS A 220 14.05 -2.80 -5.25
C HIS A 220 14.65 -4.10 -4.73
N VAL A 221 15.98 -4.27 -4.90
CA VAL A 221 16.71 -5.43 -4.33
C VAL A 221 16.51 -5.53 -2.83
N ARG A 222 16.73 -4.43 -2.11
CA ARG A 222 16.59 -4.39 -0.65
C ARG A 222 15.17 -4.71 -0.20
N ARG A 223 14.15 -4.22 -0.91
CA ARG A 223 12.73 -4.53 -0.62
C ARG A 223 12.41 -6.00 -0.87
N SER A 224 12.80 -6.52 -2.03
CA SER A 224 12.60 -7.94 -2.37
C SER A 224 13.26 -8.86 -1.34
N ALA A 225 14.48 -8.56 -0.90
CA ALA A 225 15.18 -9.31 0.13
C ALA A 225 14.45 -9.24 1.50
N ARG A 226 13.91 -8.07 1.88
CA ARG A 226 13.20 -7.88 3.15
C ARG A 226 11.92 -8.69 3.23
N TYR A 227 11.13 -8.71 2.15
CA TYR A 227 9.84 -9.40 2.11
C TYR A 227 9.92 -10.82 1.57
N PHE A 228 11.13 -11.29 1.20
CA PHE A 228 11.36 -12.64 0.69
C PHE A 228 10.76 -13.72 1.59
N LYS A 229 10.92 -13.61 2.91
CA LYS A 229 10.40 -14.59 3.88
C LYS A 229 8.87 -14.68 3.89
N TYR A 230 8.17 -13.62 3.47
CA TYR A 230 6.69 -13.60 3.46
C TYR A 230 6.12 -14.10 2.14
N TYR A 231 6.83 -13.89 1.02
CA TYR A 231 6.38 -14.32 -0.30
C TYR A 231 7.56 -14.61 -1.25
N PRO A 232 8.27 -15.73 -1.03
CA PRO A 232 9.53 -16.02 -1.75
C PRO A 232 9.37 -16.05 -3.27
N SER A 233 8.31 -16.71 -3.77
CA SER A 233 8.08 -16.90 -5.21
C SER A 233 7.87 -15.57 -5.94
N GLU A 234 7.07 -14.67 -5.38
CA GLU A 234 6.80 -13.36 -5.97
C GLU A 234 8.01 -12.42 -5.81
N SER A 235 8.72 -12.49 -4.68
CA SER A 235 9.94 -11.71 -4.46
C SER A 235 10.99 -11.95 -5.55
N VAL A 236 11.21 -13.21 -5.92
CA VAL A 236 12.17 -13.59 -6.96
C VAL A 236 11.72 -13.09 -8.33
N THR A 237 10.47 -13.40 -8.70
CA THR A 237 9.95 -13.03 -10.03
C THR A 237 9.82 -11.51 -10.17
N ASN A 238 9.38 -10.80 -9.13
CA ASN A 238 9.33 -9.34 -9.13
C ASN A 238 10.72 -8.70 -9.26
N PHE A 239 11.73 -9.27 -8.59
CA PHE A 239 13.11 -8.82 -8.74
C PHE A 239 13.58 -8.94 -10.20
N PHE A 240 13.39 -10.10 -10.84
CA PHE A 240 13.77 -10.29 -12.22
C PHE A 240 12.98 -9.40 -13.19
N ALA A 241 11.67 -9.23 -12.98
CA ALA A 241 10.84 -8.34 -13.79
C ALA A 241 11.33 -6.89 -13.71
N SER A 242 11.59 -6.39 -12.49
CA SER A 242 12.12 -5.03 -12.28
C SER A 242 13.52 -4.86 -12.87
N PHE A 243 14.36 -5.89 -12.82
CA PHE A 243 15.70 -5.86 -13.40
C PHE A 243 15.67 -5.79 -14.93
N VAL A 244 14.85 -6.61 -15.56
CA VAL A 244 14.67 -6.59 -17.03
C VAL A 244 14.12 -5.23 -17.47
N HIS A 245 13.11 -4.72 -16.79
CA HIS A 245 12.55 -3.39 -17.05
C HIS A 245 13.61 -2.27 -16.93
N SER A 246 14.47 -2.34 -15.90
CA SER A 246 15.55 -1.36 -15.73
C SER A 246 16.58 -1.45 -16.86
N LEU A 247 16.85 -2.64 -17.41
CA LEU A 247 17.77 -2.80 -18.54
C LEU A 247 17.18 -2.27 -19.85
N SER A 248 15.88 -2.48 -20.11
CA SER A 248 15.23 -2.00 -21.33
C SER A 248 15.19 -0.46 -21.43
N HIS A 249 15.24 0.26 -20.31
CA HIS A 249 15.29 1.73 -20.29
C HIS A 249 16.70 2.33 -20.23
N ILE A 250 17.75 1.51 -20.27
CA ILE A 250 19.14 1.99 -20.38
C ILE A 250 19.56 2.15 -21.85
N GLU A 251 18.84 1.54 -22.78
CA GLU A 251 19.16 1.58 -24.23
C GLU A 251 18.48 2.75 -24.98
N GLU A 252 17.70 3.59 -24.32
CA GLU A 252 17.19 4.86 -24.84
C GLU A 252 17.95 6.06 -24.20
#